data_ef43678680f68c9bdc96097de2f10fd3
#
_entry.id   ef43678680f68c9bdc96097de2f10fd3
#
_cell.length_a   1.000
_cell.length_b   1.000
_cell.length_c   1.000
_cell.angle_alpha   90.00
_cell.angle_beta   90.00
_cell.angle_gamma   90.00
#
_symmetry.space_group_name_H-M   'P 1'
#
loop_
_entity.id
_entity.type
_entity.pdbx_description
1 polymer ?
#
loop_
_entity_poly.entity_id
_entity_poly.type
_entity_poly.pdbx_seq_one_letter_code
_entity_poly.pdbx_strand_id
1 'polypeptide(L)'
;MAPLVVLSPREASIFACLADTVVAPEPLLPPVRETDAVAFFDRWMTRVPRINRIGLRALLYSLETGPRLLGFGARMRRLTPGRRAEYLRAIEQSSVPQLRQLAKLLQGFGQLAYYGDDQVMLRIGYDAEANVARGRELRAREGRP
;
A
#
# COMPACT_ATOMS: atom_id res chain seq x y z
N MET A 1 -7.01 -13.53 -9.99
CA MET A 1 -6.50 -12.14 -10.03
C MET A 1 -7.21 -11.41 -11.16
N ALA A 2 -7.90 -10.32 -10.87
CA ALA A 2 -8.57 -9.51 -11.89
C ALA A 2 -7.53 -8.97 -12.92
N PRO A 3 -7.91 -8.77 -14.19
CA PRO A 3 -7.01 -8.20 -15.19
C PRO A 3 -6.61 -6.78 -14.79
N LEU A 4 -5.31 -6.47 -14.88
CA LEU A 4 -4.77 -5.15 -14.62
C LEU A 4 -5.15 -4.19 -15.77
N VAL A 5 -5.57 -2.98 -15.42
CA VAL A 5 -6.04 -1.96 -16.39
C VAL A 5 -4.93 -0.93 -16.69
N VAL A 6 -4.16 -0.54 -15.69
CA VAL A 6 -3.16 0.54 -15.78
C VAL A 6 -1.76 0.04 -15.48
N LEU A 7 -1.60 -0.78 -14.44
CA LEU A 7 -0.29 -1.27 -14.03
C LEU A 7 0.20 -2.37 -14.97
N SER A 8 1.48 -2.32 -15.31
CA SER A 8 2.16 -3.48 -15.89
C SER A 8 2.32 -4.60 -14.84
N PRO A 9 2.49 -5.87 -15.24
CA PRO A 9 2.75 -6.96 -14.29
C PRO A 9 3.95 -6.69 -13.38
N ARG A 10 4.95 -5.97 -13.88
CA ARG A 10 6.14 -5.59 -13.12
C ARG A 10 5.80 -4.55 -12.04
N GLU A 11 5.05 -3.52 -12.37
CA GLU A 11 4.62 -2.49 -11.41
C GLU A 11 3.72 -3.08 -10.33
N ALA A 12 2.79 -3.95 -10.71
CA ALA A 12 1.95 -4.70 -9.80
C ALA A 12 2.78 -5.53 -8.80
N SER A 13 3.82 -6.21 -9.29
CA SER A 13 4.73 -6.98 -8.44
C SER A 13 5.58 -6.11 -7.52
N ILE A 14 5.98 -4.92 -7.94
CA ILE A 14 6.69 -3.95 -7.08
C ILE A 14 5.75 -3.45 -5.98
N PHE A 15 4.51 -3.08 -6.34
CA PHE A 15 3.52 -2.62 -5.37
C PHE A 15 3.14 -3.72 -4.36
N ALA A 16 2.94 -4.96 -4.82
CA ALA A 16 2.69 -6.10 -3.93
C ALA A 16 3.82 -6.31 -2.92
N CYS A 17 5.07 -6.23 -3.38
CA CYS A 17 6.25 -6.33 -2.53
C CYS A 17 6.33 -5.19 -1.50
N LEU A 18 5.98 -3.97 -1.90
CA LEU A 18 5.89 -2.82 -0.99
C LEU A 18 4.82 -3.05 0.08
N ALA A 19 3.60 -3.36 -0.34
CA ALA A 19 2.48 -3.60 0.57
C ALA A 19 2.80 -4.72 1.58
N ASP A 20 3.35 -5.84 1.11
CA ASP A 20 3.82 -6.95 1.94
C ASP A 20 4.85 -6.52 2.99
N THR A 21 5.77 -5.61 2.61
CA THR A 21 6.80 -5.11 3.52
C THR A 21 6.24 -4.14 4.56
N VAL A 22 5.30 -3.28 4.14
CA VAL A 22 4.70 -2.24 4.99
C VAL A 22 3.73 -2.82 5.99
N VAL A 23 2.91 -3.77 5.53
CA VAL A 23 1.88 -4.39 6.37
C VAL A 23 2.47 -5.49 7.24
N ALA A 24 3.46 -6.25 6.70
CA ALA A 24 4.04 -7.41 7.37
C ALA A 24 2.96 -8.28 8.03
N PRO A 25 2.02 -8.86 7.25
CA PRO A 25 0.81 -9.46 7.79
C PRO A 25 1.11 -10.54 8.83
N GLU A 26 0.40 -10.48 9.94
CA GLU A 26 0.47 -11.50 11.00
C GLU A 26 -0.04 -12.86 10.48
N PRO A 27 0.36 -13.98 11.10
CA PRO A 27 -0.02 -15.34 10.63
C PRO A 27 -1.54 -15.57 10.51
N LEU A 28 -2.35 -14.81 11.25
CA LEU A 28 -3.82 -14.91 11.22
C LEU A 28 -4.47 -14.10 10.08
N LEU A 29 -3.71 -13.20 9.45
CA LEU A 29 -4.19 -12.36 8.37
C LEU A 29 -3.74 -12.92 7.01
N PRO A 30 -4.52 -12.71 5.93
CA PRO A 30 -4.15 -13.21 4.61
C PRO A 30 -2.88 -12.51 4.11
N PRO A 31 -1.96 -13.19 3.44
CA PRO A 31 -0.83 -12.54 2.80
C PRO A 31 -1.33 -11.62 1.67
N VAL A 32 -0.58 -10.55 1.38
CA VAL A 32 -0.98 -9.53 0.37
C VAL A 32 -1.37 -10.14 -0.98
N ARG A 33 -0.70 -11.21 -1.40
CA ARG A 33 -0.99 -11.91 -2.67
C ARG A 33 -2.38 -12.55 -2.73
N GLU A 34 -3.02 -12.79 -1.60
CA GLU A 34 -4.35 -13.39 -1.48
C GLU A 34 -5.46 -12.33 -1.31
N THR A 35 -5.08 -11.05 -1.24
CA THR A 35 -5.98 -9.90 -1.13
C THR A 35 -6.15 -9.18 -2.46
N ASP A 36 -7.12 -8.28 -2.52
CA ASP A 36 -7.40 -7.40 -3.67
C ASP A 36 -6.51 -6.13 -3.69
N ALA A 37 -5.52 -6.04 -2.80
CA ALA A 37 -4.70 -4.84 -2.62
C ALA A 37 -4.10 -4.30 -3.92
N VAL A 38 -3.54 -5.18 -4.76
CA VAL A 38 -2.96 -4.79 -6.06
C VAL A 38 -4.04 -4.31 -7.03
N ALA A 39 -5.17 -5.03 -7.11
CA ALA A 39 -6.28 -4.67 -7.97
C ALA A 39 -6.96 -3.38 -7.51
N PHE A 40 -7.04 -3.14 -6.20
CA PHE A 40 -7.50 -1.87 -5.63
C PHE A 40 -6.62 -0.72 -6.09
N PHE A 41 -5.30 -0.84 -5.96
CA PHE A 41 -4.37 0.21 -6.38
C PHE A 41 -4.42 0.46 -7.89
N ASP A 42 -4.53 -0.59 -8.70
CA ASP A 42 -4.68 -0.50 -10.15
C ASP A 42 -5.97 0.24 -10.54
N ARG A 43 -7.11 -0.11 -9.95
CA ARG A 43 -8.39 0.59 -10.14
C ARG A 43 -8.31 2.05 -9.70
N TRP A 44 -7.68 2.33 -8.56
CA TRP A 44 -7.48 3.70 -8.08
C TRP A 44 -6.65 4.51 -9.08
N MET A 45 -5.59 3.93 -9.64
CA MET A 45 -4.74 4.56 -10.66
C MET A 45 -5.52 4.99 -11.92
N THR A 46 -6.65 4.37 -12.24
CA THR A 46 -7.48 4.80 -13.39
C THR A 46 -8.06 6.20 -13.21
N ARG A 47 -8.34 6.59 -11.96
CA ARG A 47 -8.94 7.88 -11.56
C ARG A 47 -7.91 8.99 -11.36
N VAL A 48 -6.62 8.64 -11.32
CA VAL A 48 -5.53 9.58 -11.10
C VAL A 48 -5.20 10.34 -12.40
N PRO A 49 -4.98 11.67 -12.37
CA PRO A 49 -4.53 12.43 -13.52
C PRO A 49 -3.25 11.86 -14.14
N ARG A 50 -3.09 11.97 -15.47
CA ARG A 50 -1.97 11.36 -16.20
C ARG A 50 -0.60 11.74 -15.63
N ILE A 51 -0.40 12.99 -15.28
CA ILE A 51 0.88 13.47 -14.73
C ILE A 51 1.22 12.79 -13.40
N ASN A 52 0.25 12.68 -12.52
CA ASN A 52 0.43 12.02 -11.21
C ASN A 52 0.66 10.50 -11.38
N ARG A 53 0.00 9.89 -12.38
CA ARG A 53 0.20 8.47 -12.73
C ARG A 53 1.62 8.20 -13.19
N ILE A 54 2.20 9.09 -14.02
CA ILE A 54 3.60 9.01 -14.43
C ILE A 54 4.52 9.12 -13.20
N GLY A 55 4.25 10.08 -12.32
CA GLY A 55 5.00 10.26 -11.07
C GLY A 55 4.96 9.03 -10.17
N LEU A 56 3.78 8.42 -9.98
CA LEU A 56 3.63 7.21 -9.17
C LEU A 56 4.36 6.01 -9.77
N ARG A 57 4.35 5.86 -11.10
CA ARG A 57 5.12 4.82 -11.79
C ARG A 57 6.64 5.03 -11.60
N ALA A 58 7.11 6.27 -11.80
CA ALA A 58 8.51 6.61 -11.57
C ALA A 58 8.91 6.31 -10.12
N LEU A 59 8.04 6.61 -9.17
CA LEU A 59 8.24 6.33 -7.75
C LEU A 59 8.33 4.82 -7.46
N LEU A 60 7.48 3.99 -8.05
CA LEU A 60 7.56 2.52 -7.92
C LEU A 60 8.90 2.00 -8.46
N TYR A 61 9.36 2.48 -9.62
CA TYR A 61 10.65 2.08 -10.17
C TYR A 61 11.83 2.58 -9.35
N SER A 62 11.75 3.78 -8.79
CA SER A 62 12.76 4.32 -7.89
C SER A 62 12.86 3.49 -6.60
N LEU A 63 11.71 3.08 -6.05
CA LEU A 63 11.66 2.18 -4.91
C LEU A 63 12.28 0.81 -5.22
N GLU A 64 12.02 0.25 -6.39
CA GLU A 64 12.58 -1.03 -6.84
C GLU A 64 14.11 -0.98 -6.99
N THR A 65 14.65 0.13 -7.50
CA THR A 65 16.08 0.28 -7.82
C THR A 65 16.90 0.92 -6.70
N GLY A 66 16.25 1.73 -5.86
CA GLY A 66 16.87 2.50 -4.79
C GLY A 66 17.76 1.71 -3.82
N PRO A 67 17.42 0.46 -3.45
CA PRO A 67 18.27 -0.32 -2.56
C PRO A 67 19.69 -0.53 -3.08
N ARG A 68 19.86 -0.62 -4.42
CA ARG A 68 21.20 -0.72 -5.00
C ARG A 68 22.04 0.53 -4.80
N LEU A 69 21.40 1.69 -4.87
CA LEU A 69 22.05 2.98 -4.69
C LEU A 69 22.41 3.25 -3.22
N LEU A 70 21.65 2.66 -2.30
CA LEU A 70 21.86 2.77 -0.85
C LEU A 70 22.69 1.62 -0.25
N GLY A 71 23.39 0.84 -1.08
CA GLY A 71 24.32 -0.19 -0.60
C GLY A 71 23.67 -1.51 -0.18
N PHE A 72 22.37 -1.75 -0.47
CA PHE A 72 21.71 -3.02 -0.15
C PHE A 72 22.04 -4.16 -1.16
N GLY A 73 22.73 -3.85 -2.24
CA GLY A 73 23.30 -4.83 -3.20
C GLY A 73 22.29 -5.39 -4.21
N ALA A 74 20.99 -5.36 -3.97
CA ALA A 74 19.97 -5.93 -4.84
C ALA A 74 18.78 -4.98 -5.03
N ARG A 75 17.89 -5.30 -5.98
CA ARG A 75 16.59 -4.62 -6.14
C ARG A 75 15.65 -5.01 -5.00
N MET A 76 14.68 -4.15 -4.66
CA MET A 76 13.76 -4.35 -3.54
C MET A 76 13.12 -5.73 -3.52
N ARG A 77 12.54 -6.18 -4.64
CA ARG A 77 11.90 -7.51 -4.74
C ARG A 77 12.83 -8.71 -4.56
N ARG A 78 14.15 -8.51 -4.63
CA ARG A 78 15.17 -9.54 -4.41
C ARG A 78 15.75 -9.51 -3.01
N LEU A 79 15.41 -8.51 -2.20
CA LEU A 79 15.80 -8.45 -0.80
C LEU A 79 14.96 -9.40 0.04
N THR A 80 15.53 -9.91 1.12
CA THR A 80 14.76 -10.62 2.15
C THR A 80 13.80 -9.68 2.86
N PRO A 81 12.72 -10.16 3.48
CA PRO A 81 11.75 -9.31 4.19
C PRO A 81 12.41 -8.35 5.19
N GLY A 82 13.37 -8.83 6.00
CA GLY A 82 14.11 -8.00 6.95
C GLY A 82 14.90 -6.88 6.27
N ARG A 83 15.61 -7.19 5.18
CA ARG A 83 16.37 -6.19 4.41
C ARG A 83 15.47 -5.17 3.71
N ARG A 84 14.26 -5.57 3.29
CA ARG A 84 13.26 -4.64 2.75
C ARG A 84 12.78 -3.65 3.81
N ALA A 85 12.51 -4.14 5.02
CA ALA A 85 12.12 -3.31 6.15
C ALA A 85 13.25 -2.34 6.57
N GLU A 86 14.50 -2.77 6.57
CA GLU A 86 15.66 -1.90 6.79
C GLU A 86 15.76 -0.79 5.73
N TYR A 87 15.56 -1.14 4.45
CA TYR A 87 15.56 -0.20 3.35
C TYR A 87 14.46 0.87 3.50
N LEU A 88 13.23 0.48 3.80
CA LEU A 88 12.14 1.43 4.01
C LEU A 88 12.44 2.36 5.20
N ARG A 89 12.96 1.83 6.31
CA ARG A 89 13.41 2.64 7.44
C ARG A 89 14.52 3.63 7.05
N ALA A 90 15.48 3.22 6.23
CA ALA A 90 16.54 4.11 5.76
C ALA A 90 15.98 5.29 4.95
N ILE A 91 14.94 5.09 4.13
CA ILE A 91 14.25 6.17 3.41
C ILE A 91 13.51 7.08 4.38
N GLU A 92 12.80 6.54 5.37
CA GLU A 92 12.09 7.30 6.39
C GLU A 92 13.01 8.18 7.24
N GLN A 93 14.19 7.71 7.51
CA GLN A 93 15.22 8.43 8.29
C GLN A 93 16.13 9.31 7.43
N SER A 94 15.88 9.38 6.12
CA SER A 94 16.65 10.21 5.19
C SER A 94 16.68 11.67 5.66
N SER A 95 17.84 12.33 5.51
CA SER A 95 17.98 13.77 5.70
C SER A 95 17.17 14.59 4.68
N VAL A 96 16.78 13.98 3.53
CA VAL A 96 16.01 14.63 2.47
C VAL A 96 14.50 14.56 2.79
N PRO A 97 13.83 15.70 3.07
CA PRO A 97 12.43 15.72 3.50
C PRO A 97 11.47 15.09 2.48
N GLN A 98 11.74 15.26 1.17
CA GLN A 98 10.94 14.72 0.08
C GLN A 98 10.94 13.18 0.09
N LEU A 99 12.08 12.56 0.36
CA LEU A 99 12.16 11.09 0.46
C LEU A 99 11.35 10.56 1.64
N ARG A 100 11.37 11.25 2.79
CA ARG A 100 10.53 10.88 3.94
C ARG A 100 9.04 10.99 3.64
N GLN A 101 8.62 12.05 2.93
CA GLN A 101 7.22 12.23 2.54
C GLN A 101 6.78 11.15 1.54
N LEU A 102 7.64 10.81 0.57
CA LEU A 102 7.38 9.74 -0.39
C LEU A 102 7.27 8.38 0.28
N ALA A 103 8.12 8.08 1.27
CA ALA A 103 8.02 6.86 2.05
C ALA A 103 6.66 6.76 2.76
N LYS A 104 6.24 7.82 3.46
CA LYS A 104 4.94 7.88 4.14
C LYS A 104 3.76 7.72 3.18
N LEU A 105 3.82 8.36 2.01
CA LEU A 105 2.81 8.22 0.97
C LEU A 105 2.67 6.76 0.51
N LEU A 106 3.78 6.12 0.20
CA LEU A 106 3.81 4.73 -0.27
C LEU A 106 3.32 3.75 0.78
N GLN A 107 3.72 3.96 2.04
CA GLN A 107 3.23 3.18 3.16
C GLN A 107 1.72 3.34 3.34
N GLY A 108 1.23 4.57 3.30
CA GLY A 108 -0.21 4.86 3.36
C GLY A 108 -0.99 4.13 2.26
N PHE A 109 -0.48 4.10 1.03
CA PHE A 109 -1.10 3.33 -0.06
C PHE A 109 -1.08 1.82 0.19
N GLY A 110 0.04 1.28 0.66
CA GLY A 110 0.13 -0.14 0.99
C GLY A 110 -0.86 -0.56 2.07
N GLN A 111 -0.94 0.23 3.14
CA GLN A 111 -1.87 0.02 4.24
C GLN A 111 -3.33 0.16 3.79
N LEU A 112 -3.66 1.25 3.08
CA LEU A 112 -5.03 1.49 2.59
C LEU A 112 -5.51 0.36 1.67
N ALA A 113 -4.65 -0.08 0.75
CA ALA A 113 -4.98 -1.13 -0.19
C ALA A 113 -5.19 -2.49 0.51
N TYR A 114 -4.41 -2.78 1.55
CA TYR A 114 -4.49 -4.03 2.28
C TYR A 114 -5.66 -4.05 3.27
N TYR A 115 -5.75 -3.06 4.15
CA TYR A 115 -6.81 -2.99 5.16
C TYR A 115 -8.18 -2.59 4.59
N GLY A 116 -8.22 -2.12 3.34
CA GLY A 116 -9.46 -1.93 2.59
C GLY A 116 -10.00 -3.19 1.91
N ASP A 117 -9.32 -4.33 2.04
CA ASP A 117 -9.78 -5.62 1.53
C ASP A 117 -10.84 -6.22 2.46
N ASP A 118 -11.96 -6.69 1.88
CA ASP A 118 -13.10 -7.22 2.66
C ASP A 118 -12.72 -8.41 3.55
N GLN A 119 -11.85 -9.31 3.06
CA GLN A 119 -11.40 -10.47 3.84
C GLN A 119 -10.53 -10.04 5.03
N VAL A 120 -9.68 -9.03 4.84
CA VAL A 120 -8.86 -8.46 5.92
C VAL A 120 -9.76 -7.79 6.94
N MET A 121 -10.70 -6.94 6.48
CA MET A 121 -11.66 -6.25 7.36
C MET A 121 -12.45 -7.25 8.21
N LEU A 122 -12.98 -8.30 7.62
CA LEU A 122 -13.70 -9.35 8.36
C LEU A 122 -12.83 -10.03 9.41
N ARG A 123 -11.57 -10.33 9.09
CA ARG A 123 -10.66 -11.01 10.04
C ARG A 123 -10.23 -10.14 11.22
N ILE A 124 -10.11 -8.81 11.02
CA ILE A 124 -9.84 -7.88 12.12
C ILE A 124 -11.11 -7.47 12.89
N GLY A 125 -12.27 -8.03 12.55
CA GLY A 125 -13.55 -7.72 13.19
C GLY A 125 -14.13 -6.37 12.81
N TYR A 126 -13.70 -5.77 11.68
CA TYR A 126 -14.21 -4.50 11.21
C TYR A 126 -15.39 -4.73 10.26
N ASP A 127 -16.59 -4.37 10.73
CA ASP A 127 -17.81 -4.37 9.92
C ASP A 127 -18.14 -2.91 9.53
N ALA A 128 -17.87 -2.58 8.27
CA ALA A 128 -18.10 -1.24 7.76
C ALA A 128 -19.58 -0.86 7.74
N GLU A 129 -20.47 -1.80 7.41
CA GLU A 129 -21.91 -1.54 7.34
C GLU A 129 -22.50 -1.30 8.73
N ALA A 130 -22.15 -2.15 9.70
CA ALA A 130 -22.57 -1.98 11.09
C ALA A 130 -22.03 -0.66 11.69
N ASN A 131 -20.81 -0.28 11.37
CA ASN A 131 -20.24 0.99 11.84
C ASN A 131 -20.92 2.21 11.21
N VAL A 132 -21.27 2.16 9.92
CA VAL A 132 -22.03 3.23 9.24
C VAL A 132 -23.44 3.32 9.82
N ALA A 133 -24.13 2.19 10.05
CA ALA A 133 -25.46 2.14 10.67
C ALA A 133 -25.42 2.78 12.07
N ARG A 134 -24.47 2.36 12.90
CA ARG A 134 -24.26 2.93 14.23
C ARG A 134 -23.98 4.45 14.20
N GLY A 135 -23.15 4.89 13.25
CA GLY A 135 -22.87 6.32 13.07
C GLY A 135 -24.11 7.13 12.66
N ARG A 136 -25.02 6.57 11.86
CA ARG A 136 -26.31 7.20 11.50
C ARG A 136 -27.24 7.29 12.71
N GLU A 137 -27.35 6.22 13.50
CA GLU A 137 -28.15 6.21 14.73
C GLU A 137 -27.65 7.24 15.75
N LEU A 138 -26.34 7.35 15.95
CA LEU A 138 -25.75 8.33 16.85
C LEU A 138 -26.05 9.76 16.39
N ARG A 139 -25.90 10.08 15.11
CA ARG A 139 -26.27 11.40 14.55
C ARG A 139 -27.74 11.72 14.74
N ALA A 140 -28.62 10.74 14.49
CA ALA A 140 -30.05 10.92 14.70
C ALA A 140 -30.40 11.20 16.18
N ARG A 141 -29.71 10.55 17.13
CA ARG A 141 -29.89 10.82 18.57
C ARG A 141 -29.34 12.17 19.00
N GLU A 142 -28.25 12.64 18.38
CA GLU A 142 -27.62 13.92 18.69
C GLU A 142 -28.28 15.10 17.95
N GLY A 143 -29.31 14.88 17.13
CA GLY A 143 -29.98 15.91 16.34
C GLY A 143 -29.09 16.65 15.34
N ARG A 144 -27.99 16.01 14.93
CA ARG A 144 -27.05 16.54 13.91
C ARG A 144 -27.44 16.05 12.52
N PRO A 145 -27.58 16.97 11.53
CA PRO A 145 -27.85 16.60 10.15
C PRO A 145 -26.73 15.78 9.51
#